data_e7d3e8d285d38df98def6a70f2d1fc22
#
_entry.id   e7d3e8d285d38df98def6a70f2d1fc22
#
_cell.length_a   1.000
_cell.length_b   1.000
_cell.length_c   1.000
_cell.angle_alpha   90.00
_cell.angle_beta   90.00
_cell.angle_gamma   90.00
#
_symmetry.space_group_name_H-M   'P 1'
#
loop_
_entity.id
_entity.type
_entity.pdbx_description
1 polymer ?
#
loop_
_entity_poly.entity_id
_entity_poly.type
_entity_poly.pdbx_seq_one_letter_code
_entity_poly.pdbx_strand_id
1 'polypeptide(L)'
;MGSVDLDALRATDPDMAGTLERLSSDPVTPAGCTAGGDMATLDADAKRISKAADMLAKRSERLEKAVAKAGQTVGDAESSRARSRLERAVADARGLLAGSTADQYKVPYLYRRLEQLTEQAAGLLDDGSASPEDMDRLFQGIDSMVSSLASGTR
;
A
#
# COMPACT_ATOMS: atom_id res chain seq x y z
N MET A 1 9.40 -11.02 8.54
CA MET A 1 9.20 -11.00 7.08
C MET A 1 7.83 -10.41 6.83
N GLY A 2 7.76 -9.22 6.21
CA GLY A 2 6.49 -8.63 5.81
C GLY A 2 5.87 -9.46 4.70
N SER A 3 4.64 -9.91 4.88
CA SER A 3 3.86 -10.51 3.80
C SER A 3 3.44 -9.39 2.85
N VAL A 4 3.75 -9.53 1.56
CA VAL A 4 3.23 -8.61 0.52
C VAL A 4 1.84 -9.09 0.16
N ASP A 5 0.87 -8.18 0.21
CA ASP A 5 -0.46 -8.45 -0.32
C ASP A 5 -0.38 -8.49 -1.86
N LEU A 6 -0.38 -9.70 -2.41
CA LEU A 6 -0.29 -9.94 -3.86
C LEU A 6 -1.51 -9.41 -4.62
N ASP A 7 -2.68 -9.34 -4.00
CA ASP A 7 -3.88 -8.81 -4.66
C ASP A 7 -3.81 -7.28 -4.77
N ALA A 8 -3.34 -6.61 -3.73
CA ALA A 8 -3.08 -5.18 -3.76
C ALA A 8 -1.95 -4.84 -4.76
N LEU A 9 -0.89 -5.66 -4.81
CA LEU A 9 0.20 -5.49 -5.77
C LEU A 9 -0.29 -5.72 -7.21
N ARG A 10 -1.10 -6.74 -7.45
CA ARG A 10 -1.66 -7.04 -8.79
C ARG A 10 -2.55 -5.91 -9.32
N ALA A 11 -3.26 -5.22 -8.42
CA ALA A 11 -4.07 -4.06 -8.78
C ALA A 11 -3.23 -2.80 -9.09
N THR A 12 -1.99 -2.74 -8.60
CA THR A 12 -1.11 -1.55 -8.70
C THR A 12 -0.02 -1.73 -9.75
N ASP A 13 0.61 -2.89 -9.79
CA ASP A 13 1.70 -3.26 -10.70
C ASP A 13 1.61 -4.76 -11.03
N PRO A 14 0.83 -5.14 -12.07
CA PRO A 14 0.63 -6.54 -12.45
C PRO A 14 1.91 -7.23 -12.93
N ASP A 15 2.86 -6.49 -13.50
CA ASP A 15 4.15 -7.05 -13.96
C ASP A 15 5.04 -7.45 -12.78
N MET A 16 5.04 -6.64 -11.74
CA MET A 16 5.74 -6.93 -10.48
C MET A 16 5.12 -8.14 -9.77
N ALA A 17 3.80 -8.23 -9.69
CA ALA A 17 3.08 -9.37 -9.11
C ALA A 17 3.44 -10.67 -9.85
N GLY A 18 3.40 -10.66 -11.19
CA GLY A 18 3.79 -11.80 -12.02
C GLY A 18 5.28 -12.18 -11.86
N THR A 19 6.14 -11.23 -11.61
CA THR A 19 7.56 -11.49 -11.33
C THR A 19 7.75 -12.17 -9.98
N LEU A 20 7.05 -11.73 -8.94
CA LEU A 20 7.08 -12.36 -7.62
C LEU A 20 6.53 -13.78 -7.65
N GLU A 21 5.42 -14.02 -8.35
CA GLU A 21 4.84 -15.35 -8.51
C GLU A 21 5.81 -16.31 -9.21
N ARG A 22 6.46 -15.89 -10.29
CA ARG A 22 7.48 -16.72 -10.98
C ARG A 22 8.67 -17.02 -10.08
N LEU A 23 9.20 -16.03 -9.37
CA LEU A 23 10.33 -16.21 -8.47
C LEU A 23 10.00 -17.13 -7.29
N SER A 24 8.74 -17.18 -6.83
CA SER A 24 8.31 -18.05 -5.73
C SER A 24 7.98 -19.48 -6.19
N SER A 25 7.54 -19.67 -7.43
CA SER A 25 6.96 -20.94 -7.91
C SER A 25 7.96 -21.84 -8.62
N ASP A 26 9.07 -21.31 -9.14
CA ASP A 26 10.05 -22.08 -9.93
C ASP A 26 10.88 -23.03 -9.04
N PRO A 27 10.76 -24.35 -9.14
CA PRO A 27 11.52 -25.27 -8.29
C PRO A 27 13.00 -25.26 -8.71
N VAL A 28 13.89 -24.93 -7.79
CA VAL A 28 15.32 -25.19 -7.97
C VAL A 28 15.58 -26.63 -7.53
N THR A 29 15.43 -27.56 -8.45
CA THR A 29 15.79 -28.96 -8.22
C THR A 29 17.27 -29.19 -8.57
N PRO A 30 18.10 -29.70 -7.65
CA PRO A 30 19.37 -30.22 -8.00
C PRO A 30 19.16 -31.44 -8.91
N ALA A 31 19.65 -31.40 -10.14
CA ALA A 31 19.55 -32.53 -11.05
C ALA A 31 20.31 -33.71 -10.51
N GLY A 32 19.59 -34.74 -10.09
CA GLY A 32 20.06 -36.13 -9.93
C GLY A 32 21.36 -36.34 -9.13
N CYS A 33 21.24 -36.37 -7.80
CA CYS A 33 22.25 -37.01 -6.98
C CYS A 33 22.08 -38.53 -7.07
N THR A 34 23.09 -39.27 -7.48
CA THR A 34 23.10 -40.74 -7.49
C THR A 34 23.62 -41.28 -6.17
N ALA A 35 22.82 -42.15 -5.53
CA ALA A 35 23.24 -42.81 -4.30
C ALA A 35 24.23 -43.97 -4.64
N GLY A 36 25.45 -43.91 -4.09
CA GLY A 36 26.44 -44.97 -4.17
C GLY A 36 27.27 -44.90 -5.45
N GLY A 37 28.39 -44.19 -5.41
CA GLY A 37 29.36 -44.09 -6.47
C GLY A 37 30.76 -44.04 -5.93
N ASP A 38 31.74 -44.07 -6.84
CA ASP A 38 33.14 -43.84 -6.53
C ASP A 38 33.38 -42.36 -6.11
N MET A 39 34.60 -42.03 -5.68
CA MET A 39 34.99 -40.70 -5.24
C MET A 39 34.75 -39.62 -6.32
N ALA A 40 34.87 -39.98 -7.59
CA ALA A 40 34.63 -39.04 -8.70
C ALA A 40 33.14 -38.65 -8.82
N THR A 41 32.22 -39.62 -8.60
CA THR A 41 30.78 -39.38 -8.57
C THR A 41 30.38 -38.51 -7.41
N LEU A 42 30.97 -38.77 -6.21
CA LEU A 42 30.72 -37.95 -5.02
C LEU A 42 31.20 -36.50 -5.21
N ASP A 43 32.35 -36.29 -5.81
CA ASP A 43 32.88 -34.97 -6.10
C ASP A 43 32.00 -34.22 -7.12
N ALA A 44 31.50 -34.91 -8.14
CA ALA A 44 30.58 -34.36 -9.11
C ALA A 44 29.23 -33.97 -8.48
N ASP A 45 28.69 -34.80 -7.59
CA ASP A 45 27.46 -34.53 -6.87
C ASP A 45 27.64 -33.38 -5.88
N ALA A 46 28.76 -33.30 -5.18
CA ALA A 46 29.10 -32.18 -4.30
C ALA A 46 29.13 -30.83 -5.07
N LYS A 47 29.73 -30.82 -6.26
CA LYS A 47 29.74 -29.63 -7.14
C LYS A 47 28.35 -29.24 -7.62
N ARG A 48 27.48 -30.20 -7.94
CA ARG A 48 26.09 -29.95 -8.33
C ARG A 48 25.31 -29.35 -7.18
N ILE A 49 25.44 -29.90 -5.97
CA ILE A 49 24.79 -29.38 -4.76
C ILE A 49 25.29 -27.99 -4.45
N SER A 50 26.56 -27.71 -4.50
CA SER A 50 27.15 -26.39 -4.30
C SER A 50 26.60 -25.38 -5.30
N LYS A 51 26.54 -25.75 -6.58
CA LYS A 51 25.96 -24.88 -7.62
C LYS A 51 24.46 -24.60 -7.40
N ALA A 52 23.71 -25.63 -6.99
CA ALA A 52 22.28 -25.44 -6.65
C ALA A 52 22.11 -24.54 -5.43
N ALA A 53 22.95 -24.66 -4.41
CA ALA A 53 22.95 -23.79 -3.24
C ALA A 53 23.25 -22.33 -3.62
N ASP A 54 24.24 -22.09 -4.48
CA ASP A 54 24.58 -20.76 -4.99
C ASP A 54 23.40 -20.14 -5.80
N MET A 55 22.72 -20.95 -6.60
CA MET A 55 21.55 -20.52 -7.35
C MET A 55 20.39 -20.16 -6.43
N LEU A 56 20.15 -20.96 -5.38
CA LEU A 56 19.13 -20.68 -4.35
C LEU A 56 19.44 -19.39 -3.60
N ALA A 57 20.69 -19.17 -3.19
CA ALA A 57 21.11 -17.96 -2.50
C ALA A 57 20.86 -16.70 -3.36
N LYS A 58 21.27 -16.73 -4.63
CA LYS A 58 21.03 -15.64 -5.57
C LYS A 58 19.54 -15.39 -5.82
N ARG A 59 18.74 -16.45 -5.85
CA ARG A 59 17.29 -16.35 -6.02
C ARG A 59 16.63 -15.76 -4.79
N SER A 60 17.03 -16.17 -3.58
CA SER A 60 16.55 -15.58 -2.32
C SER A 60 16.82 -14.08 -2.27
N GLU A 61 18.05 -13.67 -2.62
CA GLU A 61 18.38 -12.24 -2.67
C GLU A 61 17.53 -11.44 -3.67
N ARG A 62 17.27 -12.01 -4.85
CA ARG A 62 16.39 -11.37 -5.84
C ARG A 62 14.96 -11.28 -5.36
N LEU A 63 14.46 -12.33 -4.70
CA LEU A 63 13.11 -12.35 -4.15
C LEU A 63 12.97 -11.31 -3.03
N GLU A 64 13.95 -11.21 -2.13
CA GLU A 64 13.95 -10.20 -1.07
C GLU A 64 13.89 -8.77 -1.63
N LYS A 65 14.70 -8.48 -2.64
CA LYS A 65 14.70 -7.18 -3.33
C LYS A 65 13.37 -6.91 -4.03
N ALA A 66 12.79 -7.92 -4.69
CA ALA A 66 11.51 -7.78 -5.36
C ALA A 66 10.36 -7.57 -4.37
N VAL A 67 10.34 -8.28 -3.24
CA VAL A 67 9.36 -8.09 -2.15
C VAL A 67 9.46 -6.70 -1.54
N ALA A 68 10.68 -6.22 -1.25
CA ALA A 68 10.89 -4.88 -0.72
C ALA A 68 10.37 -3.80 -1.68
N LYS A 69 10.69 -3.92 -2.98
CA LYS A 69 10.20 -3.00 -4.00
C LYS A 69 8.68 -3.04 -4.15
N ALA A 70 8.09 -4.23 -4.13
CA ALA A 70 6.65 -4.42 -4.21
C ALA A 70 5.93 -3.76 -3.00
N GLY A 71 6.45 -3.95 -1.79
CA GLY A 71 5.91 -3.31 -0.59
C GLY A 71 5.94 -1.78 -0.69
N GLN A 72 7.02 -1.22 -1.21
CA GLN A 72 7.13 0.22 -1.44
C GLN A 72 6.11 0.71 -2.47
N THR A 73 5.95 0.00 -3.60
CA THR A 73 4.97 0.36 -4.65
C THR A 73 3.53 0.35 -4.12
N VAL A 74 3.16 -0.63 -3.28
CA VAL A 74 1.83 -0.70 -2.66
C VAL A 74 1.64 0.47 -1.69
N GLY A 75 2.61 0.76 -0.84
CA GLY A 75 2.56 1.89 0.10
C GLY A 75 2.41 3.24 -0.59
N ASP A 76 3.15 3.47 -1.68
CA ASP A 76 3.05 4.70 -2.48
C ASP A 76 1.66 4.84 -3.13
N ALA A 77 1.08 3.73 -3.60
CA ALA A 77 -0.26 3.74 -4.21
C ALA A 77 -1.37 3.97 -3.17
N GLU A 78 -1.26 3.40 -1.98
CA GLU A 78 -2.20 3.63 -0.88
C GLU A 78 -2.16 5.09 -0.42
N SER A 79 -0.96 5.66 -0.23
CA SER A 79 -0.77 7.07 0.10
C SER A 79 -1.39 7.99 -0.96
N SER A 80 -1.18 7.70 -2.24
CA SER A 80 -1.74 8.48 -3.35
C SER A 80 -3.27 8.43 -3.38
N ARG A 81 -3.87 7.25 -3.11
CA ARG A 81 -5.33 7.09 -3.04
C ARG A 81 -5.94 7.82 -1.84
N ALA A 82 -5.33 7.70 -0.66
CA ALA A 82 -5.78 8.40 0.55
C ALA A 82 -5.71 9.91 0.35
N ARG A 83 -4.62 10.42 -0.22
CA ARG A 83 -4.45 11.83 -0.57
C ARG A 83 -5.54 12.32 -1.52
N SER A 84 -5.78 11.62 -2.62
CA SER A 84 -6.80 12.01 -3.60
C SER A 84 -8.22 12.01 -3.04
N ARG A 85 -8.54 11.08 -2.12
CA ARG A 85 -9.81 11.06 -1.41
C ARG A 85 -9.96 12.27 -0.49
N LEU A 86 -8.92 12.59 0.28
CA LEU A 86 -8.93 13.72 1.19
C LEU A 86 -9.02 15.06 0.43
N GLU A 87 -8.28 15.22 -0.67
CA GLU A 87 -8.35 16.41 -1.52
C GLU A 87 -9.75 16.69 -2.04
N ARG A 88 -10.47 15.65 -2.49
CA ARG A 88 -11.88 15.77 -2.92
C ARG A 88 -12.78 16.15 -1.76
N ALA A 89 -12.65 15.50 -0.61
CA ALA A 89 -13.47 15.82 0.56
C ALA A 89 -13.25 17.25 1.04
N VAL A 90 -12.01 17.75 1.01
CA VAL A 90 -11.69 19.16 1.33
C VAL A 90 -12.33 20.11 0.32
N ALA A 91 -12.31 19.79 -0.97
CA ALA A 91 -12.93 20.60 -2.01
C ALA A 91 -14.46 20.67 -1.82
N ASP A 92 -15.09 19.53 -1.58
CA ASP A 92 -16.55 19.44 -1.35
C ASP A 92 -16.96 20.19 -0.06
N ALA A 93 -16.21 20.03 1.02
CA ALA A 93 -16.42 20.75 2.27
C ALA A 93 -16.27 22.26 2.09
N ARG A 94 -15.25 22.73 1.38
CA ARG A 94 -15.06 24.15 1.06
C ARG A 94 -16.22 24.70 0.22
N GLY A 95 -16.71 23.94 -0.75
CA GLY A 95 -17.88 24.30 -1.56
C GLY A 95 -19.13 24.49 -0.70
N LEU A 96 -19.38 23.57 0.24
CA LEU A 96 -20.47 23.65 1.19
C LEU A 96 -20.33 24.86 2.14
N LEU A 97 -19.15 25.08 2.70
CA LEU A 97 -18.85 26.19 3.61
C LEU A 97 -18.98 27.55 2.92
N ALA A 98 -18.57 27.66 1.66
CA ALA A 98 -18.69 28.90 0.88
C ALA A 98 -20.15 29.24 0.49
N GLY A 99 -20.98 28.22 0.31
CA GLY A 99 -22.40 28.38 -0.09
C GLY A 99 -23.38 28.49 1.05
N SER A 100 -22.94 28.40 2.32
CA SER A 100 -23.81 28.36 3.47
C SER A 100 -23.23 29.09 4.70
N THR A 101 -24.07 29.35 5.71
CA THR A 101 -23.66 29.91 6.98
C THR A 101 -24.10 29.02 8.14
N ALA A 102 -23.42 29.13 9.29
CA ALA A 102 -23.68 28.29 10.45
C ALA A 102 -25.17 28.38 10.92
N ASP A 103 -25.80 29.53 10.72
CA ASP A 103 -27.19 29.80 11.17
C ASP A 103 -28.25 29.08 10.32
N GLN A 104 -27.89 28.60 9.14
CA GLN A 104 -28.77 27.81 8.27
C GLN A 104 -28.96 26.37 8.74
N TYR A 105 -28.17 25.91 9.67
CA TYR A 105 -28.21 24.56 10.19
C TYR A 105 -28.84 24.47 11.57
N LYS A 106 -29.55 23.37 11.83
CA LYS A 106 -30.13 23.07 13.15
C LYS A 106 -29.10 22.98 14.26
N VAL A 107 -27.88 22.59 13.88
CA VAL A 107 -26.74 22.39 14.80
C VAL A 107 -25.51 23.17 14.28
N PRO A 108 -25.41 24.48 14.61
CA PRO A 108 -24.29 25.33 14.15
C PRO A 108 -22.89 24.81 14.55
N TYR A 109 -22.84 24.02 15.60
CA TYR A 109 -21.56 23.38 16.03
C TYR A 109 -20.97 22.45 14.96
N LEU A 110 -21.80 21.71 14.22
CA LEU A 110 -21.33 20.80 13.16
C LEU A 110 -20.69 21.57 12.01
N TYR A 111 -21.25 22.75 11.67
CA TYR A 111 -20.66 23.63 10.66
C TYR A 111 -19.25 24.09 11.07
N ARG A 112 -19.09 24.59 12.30
CA ARG A 112 -17.79 25.04 12.81
C ARG A 112 -16.79 23.87 12.92
N ARG A 113 -17.27 22.68 13.26
CA ARG A 113 -16.43 21.49 13.31
C ARG A 113 -15.95 21.07 11.92
N LEU A 114 -16.81 21.16 10.90
CA LEU A 114 -16.44 20.93 9.51
C LEU A 114 -15.36 21.91 9.06
N GLU A 115 -15.53 23.20 9.37
CA GLU A 115 -14.53 24.23 9.07
C GLU A 115 -13.14 23.87 9.66
N GLN A 116 -13.09 23.53 10.95
CA GLN A 116 -11.84 23.10 11.61
C GLN A 116 -11.20 21.87 10.98
N LEU A 117 -12.01 20.84 10.67
CA LEU A 117 -11.50 19.62 10.03
C LEU A 117 -10.98 19.88 8.62
N THR A 118 -11.63 20.78 7.89
CA THR A 118 -11.23 21.19 6.54
C THR A 118 -9.88 21.93 6.56
N GLU A 119 -9.67 22.81 7.53
CA GLU A 119 -8.40 23.50 7.73
C GLU A 119 -7.27 22.52 8.15
N GLN A 120 -7.55 21.60 9.07
CA GLN A 120 -6.60 20.57 9.48
C GLN A 120 -6.20 19.67 8.30
N ALA A 121 -7.18 19.27 7.49
CA ALA A 121 -6.93 18.44 6.32
C ALA A 121 -6.11 19.17 5.25
N ALA A 122 -6.39 20.45 5.02
CA ALA A 122 -5.60 21.28 4.10
C ALA A 122 -4.14 21.40 4.57
N GLY A 123 -3.91 21.68 5.86
CA GLY A 123 -2.57 21.73 6.43
C GLY A 123 -1.82 20.39 6.32
N LEU A 124 -2.52 19.27 6.51
CA LEU A 124 -1.94 17.94 6.35
C LEU A 124 -1.55 17.62 4.91
N LEU A 125 -2.36 18.06 3.94
CA LEU A 125 -2.07 17.89 2.51
C LEU A 125 -0.87 18.74 2.06
N ASP A 126 -0.67 19.91 2.66
CA ASP A 126 0.46 20.80 2.36
C ASP A 126 1.78 20.28 2.96
N ASP A 127 1.73 19.62 4.10
CA ASP A 127 2.93 19.10 4.81
C ASP A 127 3.63 17.96 4.03
N GLY A 128 2.92 17.21 3.21
CA GLY A 128 3.50 16.16 2.35
C GLY A 128 4.05 14.92 3.07
N SER A 129 4.10 14.94 4.41
CA SER A 129 4.63 13.86 5.26
C SER A 129 3.54 13.02 5.93
N ALA A 130 2.29 13.29 5.60
CA ALA A 130 1.12 12.66 6.22
C ALA A 130 1.02 11.17 5.93
N SER A 131 0.70 10.38 6.96
CA SER A 131 0.43 8.95 6.80
C SER A 131 -0.93 8.71 6.11
N PRO A 132 -1.09 7.60 5.37
CA PRO A 132 -2.38 7.22 4.79
C PRO A 132 -3.50 7.13 5.84
N GLU A 133 -3.16 6.63 7.05
CA GLU A 133 -4.12 6.49 8.15
C GLU A 133 -4.62 7.85 8.67
N ASP A 134 -3.75 8.85 8.75
CA ASP A 134 -4.13 10.20 9.18
C ASP A 134 -5.01 10.88 8.13
N MET A 135 -4.69 10.69 6.85
CA MET A 135 -5.51 11.17 5.74
C MET A 135 -6.91 10.52 5.74
N ASP A 136 -6.99 9.20 5.93
CA ASP A 136 -8.27 8.48 5.98
C ASP A 136 -9.10 8.87 7.21
N ARG A 137 -8.47 9.12 8.35
CA ARG A 137 -9.16 9.62 9.57
C ARG A 137 -9.80 10.99 9.33
N LEU A 138 -9.08 11.92 8.73
CA LEU A 138 -9.62 13.24 8.39
C LEU A 138 -10.70 13.16 7.31
N PHE A 139 -10.51 12.32 6.29
CA PHE A 139 -11.53 12.04 5.29
C PHE A 139 -12.84 11.57 5.92
N GLN A 140 -12.80 10.56 6.80
CA GLN A 140 -13.99 10.05 7.50
C GLN A 140 -14.64 11.12 8.38
N GLY A 141 -13.84 11.95 9.04
CA GLY A 141 -14.34 13.06 9.85
C GLY A 141 -15.09 14.08 9.01
N ILE A 142 -14.54 14.51 7.89
CA ILE A 142 -15.16 15.47 6.97
C ILE A 142 -16.44 14.87 6.35
N ASP A 143 -16.38 13.66 5.83
CA ASP A 143 -17.51 12.97 5.20
C ASP A 143 -18.70 12.81 6.16
N SER A 144 -18.42 12.42 7.40
CA SER A 144 -19.43 12.33 8.46
C SER A 144 -20.07 13.68 8.78
N MET A 145 -19.29 14.76 8.83
CA MET A 145 -19.81 16.10 9.09
C MET A 145 -20.63 16.63 7.92
N VAL A 146 -20.17 16.45 6.68
CA VAL A 146 -20.91 16.82 5.47
C VAL A 146 -22.24 16.09 5.41
N SER A 147 -22.26 14.78 5.65
CA SER A 147 -23.48 13.96 5.67
C SER A 147 -24.44 14.41 6.77
N SER A 148 -23.93 14.73 7.95
CA SER A 148 -24.73 15.22 9.08
C SER A 148 -25.34 16.61 8.81
N LEU A 149 -24.59 17.50 8.16
CA LEU A 149 -25.08 18.83 7.78
C LEU A 149 -26.12 18.74 6.65
N ALA A 150 -25.92 17.87 5.66
CA ALA A 150 -26.88 17.65 4.58
C ALA A 150 -28.25 17.17 5.09
N SER A 151 -28.26 16.34 6.14
CA SER A 151 -29.50 15.86 6.78
C SER A 151 -30.11 16.86 7.80
N GLY A 152 -29.35 17.87 8.18
CA GLY A 152 -29.69 18.83 9.25
C GLY A 152 -30.05 20.24 8.78
N THR A 153 -30.25 20.49 7.48
CA THR A 153 -30.74 21.79 6.97
C THR A 153 -32.15 22.07 7.47
N ARG A 154 -32.41 23.35 7.84
CA ARG A 154 -33.71 23.82 8.30
C ARG A 154 -34.69 23.97 7.15
#